data_4f321db455e29cf5ca9c3de6ad4fda60
#
_entry.id   4f321db455e29cf5ca9c3de6ad4fda60
#
_cell.length_a   1.000
_cell.length_b   1.000
_cell.length_c   1.000
_cell.angle_alpha   90.00
_cell.angle_beta   90.00
_cell.angle_gamma   90.00
#
_symmetry.space_group_name_H-M   'P 1'
#
loop_
_entity.id
_entity.type
_entity.pdbx_description
1 polymer ?
#
loop_
_entity_poly.entity_id
_entity_poly.type
_entity_poly.pdbx_seq_one_letter_code
_entity_poly.pdbx_strand_id
1 'polypeptide(L)'
;DLHSFPTRRSSDLYGTLPQGGTTRLSYTAEYLAAQAFLQREMLESGMLAEVDPIGNLIGTYVGREPELTAVMSGSHLDTVPAGGNFDGALGIVAALECVRSWQEEGYRPKRTVQVIATIEEECTAFGMACFGVRVRGGEFKKQKPEFIVHLTGGSLAECLQAAGLPHSALQDAAVGFQDLAAFVELHIEQGADLEERGLTCGAVTAIVGYDRLFLTLHGEANHAGTTSMRRRRDALAAAAEVILGVKELAEADDRFVATVGQLNVAPNAEIGRASCRERV
;
A
#
# COMPACT_ATOMS: atom_id res chain seq x y z
N ASP A 1 -7.79 -19.27 15.91
CA ASP A 1 -6.36 -19.39 15.65
C ASP A 1 -6.07 -19.02 14.20
N LEU A 2 -5.58 -17.79 13.97
CA LEU A 2 -5.28 -17.25 12.63
C LEU A 2 -4.24 -18.08 11.87
N HIS A 3 -3.52 -18.97 12.52
CA HIS A 3 -2.55 -19.88 11.91
C HIS A 3 -3.18 -21.10 11.27
N SER A 4 -4.47 -21.37 11.52
CA SER A 4 -5.18 -22.56 11.02
C SER A 4 -5.86 -22.35 9.66
N PHE A 5 -5.93 -21.11 9.15
CA PHE A 5 -6.54 -20.84 7.85
C PHE A 5 -5.61 -21.25 6.71
N PRO A 6 -5.98 -22.23 5.86
CA PRO A 6 -5.14 -22.72 4.78
C PRO A 6 -4.73 -21.63 3.79
N THR A 7 -5.64 -20.71 3.49
CA THR A 7 -5.44 -19.61 2.54
C THR A 7 -4.33 -18.66 2.97
N ARG A 8 -4.16 -18.43 4.27
CA ARG A 8 -3.14 -17.56 4.81
C ARG A 8 -1.72 -18.14 4.67
N ARG A 9 -1.54 -19.44 5.00
CA ARG A 9 -0.23 -20.10 4.86
C ARG A 9 0.32 -20.04 3.45
N SER A 10 -0.57 -19.93 2.47
CA SER A 10 -0.19 -19.94 1.06
C SER A 10 0.04 -18.54 0.51
N SER A 11 -0.68 -17.50 0.98
CA SER A 11 -0.41 -16.12 0.57
C SER A 11 0.93 -15.59 1.13
N ASP A 12 1.33 -16.04 2.32
CA ASP A 12 2.61 -15.68 2.93
C ASP A 12 3.82 -16.25 2.17
N LEU A 13 3.62 -17.22 1.27
CA LEU A 13 4.71 -17.83 0.49
C LEU A 13 5.24 -16.91 -0.62
N TYR A 14 4.44 -15.90 -1.04
CA TYR A 14 4.80 -15.03 -2.15
C TYR A 14 5.45 -13.74 -1.65
N GLY A 15 6.77 -13.64 -1.81
CA GLY A 15 7.55 -12.49 -1.40
C GLY A 15 8.05 -12.52 0.04
N THR A 16 7.94 -13.65 0.75
CA THR A 16 8.46 -13.83 2.12
C THR A 16 9.98 -13.71 2.15
N LEU A 17 10.47 -12.93 3.10
CA LEU A 17 11.90 -12.71 3.30
C LEU A 17 12.48 -13.68 4.34
N PRO A 18 13.73 -14.14 4.17
CA PRO A 18 14.39 -15.06 5.13
C PRO A 18 14.45 -14.53 6.56
N GLN A 19 14.54 -13.21 6.72
CA GLN A 19 14.57 -12.51 8.01
C GLN A 19 13.19 -12.18 8.58
N GLY A 20 12.12 -12.60 7.93
CA GLY A 20 10.73 -12.25 8.24
C GLY A 20 10.23 -11.04 7.44
N GLY A 21 8.90 -10.88 7.40
CA GLY A 21 8.22 -9.89 6.58
C GLY A 21 8.05 -10.33 5.13
N THR A 22 7.32 -9.52 4.38
CA THR A 22 6.97 -9.78 2.97
C THR A 22 7.32 -8.58 2.11
N THR A 23 7.88 -8.82 0.92
CA THR A 23 8.05 -7.82 -0.13
C THR A 23 7.31 -8.30 -1.37
N ARG A 24 6.19 -7.65 -1.68
CA ARG A 24 5.29 -7.99 -2.78
C ARG A 24 4.82 -6.71 -3.45
N LEU A 25 5.75 -6.09 -4.18
CA LEU A 25 5.47 -4.82 -4.86
C LEU A 25 4.55 -5.04 -6.07
N SER A 26 3.74 -4.06 -6.37
CA SER A 26 2.79 -4.08 -7.49
C SER A 26 3.45 -4.47 -8.80
N TYR A 27 2.79 -5.33 -9.56
CA TYR A 27 3.23 -5.87 -10.87
C TYR A 27 4.50 -6.73 -10.86
N THR A 28 5.09 -7.03 -9.70
CA THR A 28 6.23 -7.98 -9.63
C THR A 28 5.77 -9.43 -9.79
N ALA A 29 6.71 -10.34 -10.04
CA ALA A 29 6.43 -11.76 -10.15
C ALA A 29 5.76 -12.32 -8.87
N GLU A 30 6.21 -11.87 -7.70
CA GLU A 30 5.67 -12.24 -6.40
C GLU A 30 4.21 -11.77 -6.25
N TYR A 31 3.91 -10.54 -6.69
CA TYR A 31 2.55 -10.00 -6.68
C TYR A 31 1.64 -10.81 -7.60
N LEU A 32 2.05 -11.02 -8.85
CA LEU A 32 1.25 -11.76 -9.84
C LEU A 32 1.03 -13.22 -9.43
N ALA A 33 2.01 -13.85 -8.79
CA ALA A 33 1.86 -15.20 -8.26
C ALA A 33 0.87 -15.26 -7.08
N ALA A 34 0.93 -14.29 -6.16
CA ALA A 34 -0.05 -14.18 -5.07
C ALA A 34 -1.47 -13.90 -5.59
N GLN A 35 -1.60 -13.03 -6.58
CA GLN A 35 -2.87 -12.71 -7.22
C GLN A 35 -3.48 -13.95 -7.90
N ALA A 36 -2.67 -14.71 -8.66
CA ALA A 36 -3.11 -15.95 -9.30
C ALA A 36 -3.53 -17.03 -8.28
N PHE A 37 -2.82 -17.09 -7.14
CA PHE A 37 -3.20 -17.95 -6.03
C PHE A 37 -4.59 -17.55 -5.48
N LEU A 38 -4.79 -16.29 -5.12
CA LEU A 38 -6.07 -15.80 -4.60
C LEU A 38 -7.21 -15.97 -5.60
N GLN A 39 -6.96 -15.75 -6.90
CA GLN A 39 -7.95 -15.98 -7.95
C GLN A 39 -8.44 -17.43 -7.96
N ARG A 40 -7.53 -18.39 -7.83
CA ARG A 40 -7.86 -19.80 -7.74
C ARG A 40 -8.68 -20.12 -6.48
N GLU A 41 -8.27 -19.58 -5.33
CA GLU A 41 -8.99 -19.76 -4.07
C GLU A 41 -10.43 -19.17 -4.13
N MET A 42 -10.62 -18.03 -4.80
CA MET A 42 -11.94 -17.45 -5.04
C MET A 42 -12.81 -18.37 -5.93
N LEU A 43 -12.23 -18.90 -7.02
CA LEU A 43 -12.94 -19.86 -7.90
C LEU A 43 -13.33 -21.13 -7.15
N GLU A 44 -12.44 -21.70 -6.35
CA GLU A 44 -12.71 -22.89 -5.52
C GLU A 44 -13.77 -22.62 -4.45
N SER A 45 -13.91 -21.36 -4.02
CA SER A 45 -14.95 -20.90 -3.10
C SER A 45 -16.30 -20.59 -3.80
N GLY A 46 -16.46 -20.99 -5.06
CA GLY A 46 -17.70 -20.82 -5.82
C GLY A 46 -17.98 -19.38 -6.27
N MET A 47 -16.95 -18.54 -6.29
CA MET A 47 -17.03 -17.18 -6.83
C MET A 47 -16.70 -17.16 -8.33
N LEU A 48 -17.19 -16.15 -9.04
CA LEU A 48 -16.55 -15.70 -10.27
C LEU A 48 -15.34 -14.87 -9.89
N ALA A 49 -14.23 -14.99 -10.61
CA ALA A 49 -13.02 -14.24 -10.27
C ALA A 49 -12.36 -13.66 -11.52
N GLU A 50 -12.18 -12.36 -11.53
CA GLU A 50 -11.60 -11.61 -12.66
C GLU A 50 -10.55 -10.61 -12.18
N VAL A 51 -9.57 -10.34 -13.03
CA VAL A 51 -8.61 -9.24 -12.84
C VAL A 51 -9.07 -8.09 -13.72
N ASP A 52 -9.27 -6.92 -13.11
CA ASP A 52 -9.65 -5.74 -13.85
C ASP A 52 -8.48 -5.19 -14.69
N PRO A 53 -8.71 -4.27 -15.63
CA PRO A 53 -7.65 -3.79 -16.51
C PRO A 53 -6.45 -3.14 -15.83
N ILE A 54 -6.56 -2.68 -14.58
CA ILE A 54 -5.43 -2.11 -13.82
C ILE A 54 -4.74 -3.11 -12.90
N GLY A 55 -5.32 -4.31 -12.72
CA GLY A 55 -4.72 -5.35 -11.92
C GLY A 55 -5.37 -5.55 -10.53
N ASN A 56 -6.52 -4.94 -10.24
CA ASN A 56 -7.29 -5.36 -9.07
C ASN A 56 -7.92 -6.73 -9.34
N LEU A 57 -7.84 -7.65 -8.39
CA LEU A 57 -8.54 -8.94 -8.47
C LEU A 57 -9.89 -8.81 -7.77
N ILE A 58 -10.97 -9.23 -8.43
CA ILE A 58 -12.34 -9.14 -7.93
C ILE A 58 -13.00 -10.51 -8.01
N GLY A 59 -13.35 -11.06 -6.85
CA GLY A 59 -14.20 -12.22 -6.72
C GLY A 59 -15.67 -11.82 -6.54
N THR A 60 -16.60 -12.49 -7.21
CA THR A 60 -18.03 -12.19 -7.13
C THR A 60 -18.81 -13.43 -6.67
N TYR A 61 -19.38 -13.38 -5.47
CA TYR A 61 -20.30 -14.37 -4.93
C TYR A 61 -21.74 -13.90 -5.14
N VAL A 62 -22.40 -14.46 -6.14
CA VAL A 62 -23.72 -13.99 -6.58
C VAL A 62 -24.76 -14.24 -5.50
N GLY A 63 -25.47 -13.20 -5.11
CA GLY A 63 -26.54 -13.25 -4.11
C GLY A 63 -27.86 -13.85 -4.65
N ARG A 64 -28.87 -13.92 -3.80
CA ARG A 64 -30.21 -14.39 -4.17
C ARG A 64 -31.00 -13.38 -5.01
N GLU A 65 -30.69 -12.10 -4.86
CA GLU A 65 -31.30 -10.97 -5.56
C GLU A 65 -30.16 -10.18 -6.26
N PRO A 66 -29.60 -10.70 -7.38
CA PRO A 66 -28.42 -10.14 -8.03
C PRO A 66 -28.65 -8.75 -8.68
N GLU A 67 -29.92 -8.36 -8.82
CA GLU A 67 -30.31 -7.02 -9.29
C GLU A 67 -30.09 -5.91 -8.25
N LEU A 68 -29.91 -6.28 -6.99
CA LEU A 68 -29.58 -5.32 -5.95
C LEU A 68 -28.09 -4.92 -6.02
N THR A 69 -27.80 -3.67 -5.65
CA THR A 69 -26.43 -3.18 -5.51
C THR A 69 -25.61 -4.09 -4.59
N ALA A 70 -24.39 -4.41 -4.99
CA ALA A 70 -23.51 -5.35 -4.29
C ALA A 70 -22.94 -4.75 -2.99
N VAL A 71 -22.49 -5.61 -2.09
CA VAL A 71 -21.59 -5.26 -0.99
C VAL A 71 -20.19 -5.71 -1.37
N MET A 72 -19.19 -4.86 -1.18
CA MET A 72 -17.79 -5.20 -1.45
C MET A 72 -17.01 -5.23 -0.13
N SER A 73 -16.10 -6.19 0.00
CA SER A 73 -15.14 -6.28 1.10
C SER A 73 -13.78 -6.72 0.58
N GLY A 74 -12.73 -6.40 1.28
CA GLY A 74 -11.37 -6.76 0.92
C GLY A 74 -10.39 -5.68 1.36
N SER A 75 -9.19 -5.71 0.82
CA SER A 75 -8.10 -4.77 1.09
C SER A 75 -7.06 -4.85 -0.04
N HIS A 76 -5.83 -4.36 0.21
CA HIS A 76 -4.74 -4.41 -0.76
C HIS A 76 -3.93 -5.71 -0.67
N LEU A 77 -3.31 -6.07 -1.80
CA LEU A 77 -2.44 -7.24 -1.91
C LEU A 77 -0.96 -6.87 -1.93
N ASP A 78 -0.61 -5.69 -2.39
CA ASP A 78 0.75 -5.18 -2.38
C ASP A 78 1.25 -4.88 -0.96
N THR A 79 2.56 -4.81 -0.79
CA THR A 79 3.22 -4.50 0.49
C THR A 79 4.28 -3.44 0.27
N VAL A 80 4.65 -2.73 1.34
CA VAL A 80 5.94 -2.03 1.38
C VAL A 80 7.10 -3.04 1.37
N PRO A 81 8.36 -2.63 1.05
CA PRO A 81 9.51 -3.49 1.23
C PRO A 81 9.64 -3.96 2.69
N ALA A 82 9.78 -5.27 2.89
CA ALA A 82 9.82 -5.93 4.20
C ALA A 82 8.62 -5.61 5.11
N GLY A 83 7.43 -5.45 4.51
CA GLY A 83 6.18 -5.16 5.21
C GLY A 83 5.68 -6.30 6.08
N GLY A 84 4.67 -6.03 6.91
CA GLY A 84 4.01 -7.04 7.73
C GLY A 84 3.21 -8.03 6.90
N ASN A 85 3.16 -9.28 7.34
CA ASN A 85 2.45 -10.35 6.60
C ASN A 85 0.93 -10.19 6.62
N PHE A 86 0.39 -9.34 7.48
CA PHE A 86 -1.05 -9.14 7.66
C PHE A 86 -1.58 -7.89 7.00
N ASP A 87 -0.68 -6.95 6.72
CA ASP A 87 -1.02 -5.67 6.15
C ASP A 87 -1.70 -5.87 4.78
N GLY A 88 -2.89 -5.33 4.63
CA GLY A 88 -3.79 -5.57 3.51
C GLY A 88 -4.30 -7.01 3.37
N ALA A 89 -3.39 -7.99 3.38
CA ALA A 89 -3.71 -9.39 3.16
C ALA A 89 -4.79 -9.94 4.11
N LEU A 90 -4.83 -9.47 5.37
CA LEU A 90 -5.84 -9.89 6.35
C LEU A 90 -7.26 -9.57 5.87
N GLY A 91 -7.50 -8.38 5.34
CA GLY A 91 -8.83 -7.96 4.87
C GLY A 91 -9.33 -8.80 3.70
N ILE A 92 -8.44 -9.15 2.78
CA ILE A 92 -8.77 -10.02 1.64
C ILE A 92 -9.13 -11.43 2.11
N VAL A 93 -8.25 -12.02 2.94
CA VAL A 93 -8.43 -13.40 3.44
C VAL A 93 -9.68 -13.51 4.30
N ALA A 94 -9.94 -12.54 5.18
CA ALA A 94 -11.13 -12.54 6.03
C ALA A 94 -12.43 -12.47 5.21
N ALA A 95 -12.47 -11.63 4.17
CA ALA A 95 -13.62 -11.54 3.28
C ALA A 95 -13.84 -12.84 2.51
N LEU A 96 -12.77 -13.47 2.01
CA LEU A 96 -12.83 -14.76 1.32
C LEU A 96 -13.30 -15.90 2.24
N GLU A 97 -12.80 -15.94 3.48
CA GLU A 97 -13.21 -16.97 4.46
C GLU A 97 -14.69 -16.83 4.86
N CYS A 98 -15.24 -15.62 4.91
CA CYS A 98 -16.67 -15.43 5.07
C CYS A 98 -17.46 -16.11 3.91
N VAL A 99 -17.01 -15.93 2.67
CA VAL A 99 -17.67 -16.57 1.51
C VAL A 99 -17.53 -18.08 1.55
N ARG A 100 -16.37 -18.60 1.95
CA ARG A 100 -16.16 -20.06 2.13
C ARG A 100 -17.11 -20.64 3.16
N SER A 101 -17.20 -20.02 4.33
CA SER A 101 -18.12 -20.43 5.39
C SER A 101 -19.56 -20.47 4.89
N TRP A 102 -20.00 -19.43 4.15
CA TRP A 102 -21.34 -19.43 3.57
C TRP A 102 -21.55 -20.52 2.53
N GLN A 103 -20.55 -20.82 1.71
CA GLN A 103 -20.63 -21.90 0.74
C GLN A 103 -20.74 -23.25 1.43
N GLU A 104 -19.93 -23.51 2.46
CA GLU A 104 -19.96 -24.75 3.24
C GLU A 104 -21.31 -24.97 3.96
N GLU A 105 -21.89 -23.89 4.47
CA GLU A 105 -23.20 -23.90 5.13
C GLU A 105 -24.38 -23.88 4.17
N GLY A 106 -24.14 -23.74 2.85
CA GLY A 106 -25.18 -23.61 1.83
C GLY A 106 -25.94 -22.28 1.93
N TYR A 107 -25.37 -21.29 2.64
CA TYR A 107 -25.97 -19.97 2.77
C TYR A 107 -25.67 -19.10 1.54
N ARG A 108 -26.72 -18.40 1.06
CA ARG A 108 -26.58 -17.37 0.04
C ARG A 108 -27.05 -16.04 0.58
N PRO A 109 -26.21 -15.01 0.58
CA PRO A 109 -26.63 -13.67 1.01
C PRO A 109 -27.70 -13.10 0.08
N LYS A 110 -28.46 -12.13 0.55
CA LYS A 110 -29.48 -11.47 -0.27
C LYS A 110 -28.84 -10.74 -1.44
N ARG A 111 -27.85 -9.89 -1.16
CA ARG A 111 -27.09 -9.13 -2.16
C ARG A 111 -25.88 -9.93 -2.64
N THR A 112 -25.45 -9.66 -3.84
CA THR A 112 -24.14 -10.10 -4.32
C THR A 112 -23.05 -9.53 -3.41
N VAL A 113 -22.08 -10.37 -3.06
CA VAL A 113 -20.89 -9.97 -2.31
C VAL A 113 -19.67 -10.05 -3.22
N GLN A 114 -18.88 -8.99 -3.25
CA GLN A 114 -17.62 -8.93 -3.97
C GLN A 114 -16.46 -8.90 -3.00
N VAL A 115 -15.43 -9.70 -3.26
CA VAL A 115 -14.16 -9.67 -2.55
C VAL A 115 -13.12 -9.04 -3.46
N ILE A 116 -12.49 -7.95 -3.03
CA ILE A 116 -11.49 -7.25 -3.82
C ILE A 116 -10.10 -7.39 -3.18
N ALA A 117 -9.10 -7.65 -4.01
CA ALA A 117 -7.69 -7.47 -3.69
C ALA A 117 -7.16 -6.34 -4.57
N THR A 118 -6.93 -5.17 -3.97
CA THR A 118 -6.51 -3.98 -4.69
C THR A 118 -5.01 -3.99 -4.95
N ILE A 119 -4.59 -3.26 -5.99
CA ILE A 119 -3.20 -3.09 -6.37
C ILE A 119 -2.73 -1.67 -6.05
N GLU A 120 -1.45 -1.53 -5.63
CA GLU A 120 -0.76 -0.26 -5.41
C GLU A 120 -1.50 0.65 -4.42
N GLU A 121 -1.82 0.11 -3.24
CA GLU A 121 -2.31 0.91 -2.12
C GLU A 121 -1.16 1.66 -1.47
N GLU A 122 -0.03 0.99 -1.26
CA GLU A 122 1.15 1.40 -0.49
C GLU A 122 2.05 2.42 -1.21
N CYS A 123 1.64 2.92 -2.38
CA CYS A 123 2.38 3.90 -3.19
C CYS A 123 3.85 3.54 -3.48
N THR A 124 4.19 2.27 -3.55
CA THR A 124 5.57 1.80 -3.68
C THR A 124 6.09 1.78 -5.12
N ALA A 125 5.21 1.66 -6.10
CA ALA A 125 5.56 1.64 -7.52
C ALA A 125 5.46 3.01 -8.18
N PHE A 126 4.38 3.76 -7.94
CA PHE A 126 4.09 5.02 -8.63
C PHE A 126 4.01 6.24 -7.69
N GLY A 127 4.23 6.05 -6.39
CA GLY A 127 4.18 7.14 -5.42
C GLY A 127 2.77 7.70 -5.17
N MET A 128 1.73 6.95 -5.52
CA MET A 128 0.33 7.34 -5.43
C MET A 128 -0.43 6.31 -4.58
N ALA A 129 -0.83 6.69 -3.38
CA ALA A 129 -1.60 5.81 -2.49
C ALA A 129 -2.96 5.43 -3.10
N CYS A 130 -3.43 4.22 -2.77
CA CYS A 130 -4.72 3.68 -3.21
C CYS A 130 -4.94 3.72 -4.72
N PHE A 131 -3.85 3.58 -5.50
CA PHE A 131 -3.87 3.82 -6.95
C PHE A 131 -4.90 2.95 -7.67
N GLY A 132 -4.96 1.64 -7.39
CA GLY A 132 -5.89 0.72 -8.04
C GLY A 132 -7.36 1.12 -7.87
N VAL A 133 -7.79 1.47 -6.65
CA VAL A 133 -9.17 1.91 -6.39
C VAL A 133 -9.45 3.30 -6.94
N ARG A 134 -8.48 4.22 -6.95
CA ARG A 134 -8.63 5.56 -7.54
C ARG A 134 -8.78 5.48 -9.06
N VAL A 135 -8.04 4.57 -9.73
CA VAL A 135 -8.26 4.29 -11.16
C VAL A 135 -9.66 3.74 -11.39
N ARG A 136 -10.10 2.76 -10.59
CA ARG A 136 -11.45 2.20 -10.64
C ARG A 136 -12.52 3.27 -10.42
N GLY A 137 -12.29 4.22 -9.51
CA GLY A 137 -13.14 5.39 -9.26
C GLY A 137 -13.16 6.43 -10.40
N GLY A 138 -12.28 6.28 -11.39
CA GLY A 138 -12.21 7.15 -12.57
C GLY A 138 -11.35 8.41 -12.44
N GLU A 139 -10.56 8.53 -11.37
CA GLU A 139 -9.72 9.71 -11.14
C GLU A 139 -8.69 9.89 -12.27
N PHE A 140 -8.10 8.80 -12.74
CA PHE A 140 -7.07 8.82 -13.80
C PHE A 140 -7.61 8.60 -15.21
N LYS A 141 -8.92 8.66 -15.42
CA LYS A 141 -9.61 8.33 -16.68
C LYS A 141 -9.07 9.06 -17.92
N LYS A 142 -8.53 10.28 -17.75
CA LYS A 142 -7.97 11.08 -18.83
C LYS A 142 -6.45 10.96 -18.97
N GLN A 143 -5.79 10.25 -18.07
CA GLN A 143 -4.35 10.07 -18.12
C GLN A 143 -3.99 8.87 -19.02
N LYS A 144 -2.82 8.95 -19.62
CA LYS A 144 -2.26 7.85 -20.42
C LYS A 144 -1.24 7.08 -19.57
N PRO A 145 -1.26 5.75 -19.59
CA PRO A 145 -0.34 4.93 -18.80
C PRO A 145 1.14 5.21 -19.06
N GLU A 146 1.50 5.67 -20.27
CA GLU A 146 2.87 6.01 -20.65
C GLU A 146 3.44 7.20 -19.85
N PHE A 147 2.58 8.06 -19.31
CA PHE A 147 2.97 9.25 -18.54
C PHE A 147 2.96 9.02 -17.02
N ILE A 148 2.52 7.86 -16.56
CA ILE A 148 2.62 7.47 -15.15
C ILE A 148 3.94 6.72 -14.96
N VAL A 149 4.88 7.40 -14.30
CA VAL A 149 6.26 6.93 -14.17
C VAL A 149 6.43 6.07 -12.92
N HIS A 150 7.04 4.91 -13.08
CA HIS A 150 7.43 4.05 -11.96
C HIS A 150 8.63 4.65 -11.20
N LEU A 151 8.65 4.56 -9.88
CA LEU A 151 9.69 5.16 -9.03
C LEU A 151 11.11 4.66 -9.33
N THR A 152 11.26 3.45 -9.84
CA THR A 152 12.55 2.87 -10.25
C THR A 152 12.86 3.03 -11.73
N GLY A 153 12.04 3.77 -12.48
CA GLY A 153 12.12 3.95 -13.93
C GLY A 153 11.15 3.05 -14.70
N GLY A 154 10.82 3.47 -15.92
CA GLY A 154 9.76 2.85 -16.72
C GLY A 154 8.40 3.51 -16.50
N SER A 155 7.37 2.95 -17.09
CA SER A 155 6.01 3.49 -17.09
C SER A 155 4.99 2.45 -16.62
N LEU A 156 3.80 2.91 -16.25
CA LEU A 156 2.67 2.03 -15.98
C LEU A 156 2.34 1.16 -17.21
N ALA A 157 2.44 1.71 -18.42
CA ALA A 157 2.20 0.95 -19.65
C ALA A 157 3.12 -0.28 -19.77
N GLU A 158 4.39 -0.12 -19.44
CA GLU A 158 5.36 -1.23 -19.42
C GLU A 158 5.04 -2.25 -18.33
N CYS A 159 4.61 -1.81 -17.14
CA CYS A 159 4.17 -2.70 -16.07
C CYS A 159 2.92 -3.50 -16.46
N LEU A 160 1.92 -2.85 -17.07
CA LEU A 160 0.70 -3.50 -17.56
C LEU A 160 1.04 -4.53 -18.66
N GLN A 161 1.91 -4.16 -19.61
CA GLN A 161 2.36 -5.07 -20.66
C GLN A 161 3.06 -6.31 -20.07
N ALA A 162 3.97 -6.12 -19.11
CA ALA A 162 4.67 -7.21 -18.44
C ALA A 162 3.72 -8.13 -17.65
N ALA A 163 2.66 -7.57 -17.09
CA ALA A 163 1.59 -8.31 -16.40
C ALA A 163 0.56 -8.95 -17.34
N GLY A 164 0.67 -8.74 -18.66
CA GLY A 164 -0.31 -9.25 -19.64
C GLY A 164 -1.64 -8.51 -19.64
N LEU A 165 -1.68 -7.29 -19.09
CA LEU A 165 -2.86 -6.45 -19.01
C LEU A 165 -2.96 -5.47 -20.20
N PRO A 166 -4.18 -5.02 -20.58
CA PRO A 166 -4.36 -4.15 -21.75
C PRO A 166 -3.80 -2.76 -21.52
N HIS A 167 -3.24 -2.14 -22.59
CA HIS A 167 -2.67 -0.79 -22.53
C HIS A 167 -3.70 0.34 -22.40
N SER A 168 -4.98 0.11 -22.75
CA SER A 168 -6.09 1.06 -22.59
C SER A 168 -6.69 1.09 -21.18
N ALA A 169 -6.02 0.45 -20.25
CA ALA A 169 -6.51 0.05 -18.95
C ALA A 169 -7.20 1.14 -18.12
N LEU A 170 -6.69 2.38 -18.11
CA LEU A 170 -7.20 3.42 -17.20
C LEU A 170 -8.64 3.86 -17.53
N GLN A 171 -9.02 3.83 -18.80
CA GLN A 171 -10.39 4.16 -19.19
C GLN A 171 -11.35 3.01 -18.94
N ASP A 172 -10.92 1.80 -19.24
CA ASP A 172 -11.73 0.59 -19.13
C ASP A 172 -11.87 0.13 -17.66
N ALA A 173 -10.87 0.43 -16.83
CA ALA A 173 -10.92 0.17 -15.39
C ALA A 173 -11.81 1.15 -14.61
N ALA A 174 -12.19 2.29 -15.20
CA ALA A 174 -12.95 3.35 -14.55
C ALA A 174 -14.46 3.05 -14.51
N VAL A 175 -14.86 2.00 -13.81
CA VAL A 175 -16.26 1.54 -13.69
C VAL A 175 -17.05 2.27 -12.61
N GLY A 176 -16.37 2.96 -11.68
CA GLY A 176 -17.00 3.65 -10.55
C GLY A 176 -17.48 2.72 -9.44
N PHE A 177 -18.22 3.28 -8.50
CA PHE A 177 -18.75 2.58 -7.31
C PHE A 177 -20.26 2.74 -7.11
N GLN A 178 -20.97 3.26 -8.12
CA GLN A 178 -22.41 3.53 -8.06
C GLN A 178 -23.25 2.25 -7.85
N ASP A 179 -22.72 1.09 -8.21
CA ASP A 179 -23.39 -0.20 -8.07
C ASP A 179 -23.07 -0.91 -6.75
N LEU A 180 -22.39 -0.22 -5.82
CA LEU A 180 -22.10 -0.71 -4.48
C LEU A 180 -23.06 -0.10 -3.45
N ALA A 181 -23.63 -0.99 -2.63
CA ALA A 181 -24.41 -0.59 -1.45
C ALA A 181 -23.51 -0.17 -0.28
N ALA A 182 -22.37 -0.86 -0.13
CA ALA A 182 -21.39 -0.60 0.92
C ALA A 182 -20.04 -1.21 0.53
N PHE A 183 -18.98 -0.63 1.10
CA PHE A 183 -17.65 -1.21 1.19
C PHE A 183 -17.28 -1.40 2.66
N VAL A 184 -16.78 -2.58 3.02
CA VAL A 184 -16.33 -2.90 4.37
C VAL A 184 -14.93 -3.47 4.29
N GLU A 185 -14.00 -2.86 4.96
CA GLU A 185 -12.62 -3.32 5.04
C GLU A 185 -12.24 -3.69 6.47
N LEU A 186 -11.78 -4.93 6.65
CA LEU A 186 -11.07 -5.32 7.85
C LEU A 186 -9.58 -5.06 7.62
N HIS A 187 -8.98 -4.30 8.54
CA HIS A 187 -7.56 -3.98 8.46
C HIS A 187 -6.88 -4.17 9.82
N ILE A 188 -5.58 -4.40 9.83
CA ILE A 188 -4.80 -4.32 11.06
C ILE A 188 -4.80 -2.88 11.57
N GLU A 189 -4.66 -2.69 12.87
CA GLU A 189 -4.70 -1.35 13.45
C GLU A 189 -3.49 -0.48 13.05
N GLN A 190 -2.35 -1.10 12.78
CA GLN A 190 -1.06 -0.42 12.57
C GLN A 190 -0.64 0.45 13.78
N GLY A 191 -1.18 0.15 14.94
CA GLY A 191 -0.98 0.85 16.20
C GLY A 191 -1.10 -0.11 17.39
N ALA A 192 -1.11 0.43 18.61
CA ALA A 192 -1.18 -0.34 19.85
C ALA A 192 -2.44 -0.07 20.68
N ASP A 193 -3.32 0.81 20.27
CA ASP A 193 -4.47 1.29 21.05
C ASP A 193 -5.45 0.17 21.43
N LEU A 194 -5.77 -0.73 20.47
CA LEU A 194 -6.66 -1.86 20.73
C LEU A 194 -5.99 -2.87 21.63
N GLU A 195 -4.71 -3.19 21.41
CA GLU A 195 -3.94 -4.11 22.24
C GLU A 195 -3.84 -3.60 23.68
N GLU A 196 -3.47 -2.34 23.89
CA GLU A 196 -3.36 -1.70 25.21
C GLU A 196 -4.70 -1.67 25.96
N ARG A 197 -5.81 -1.58 25.24
CA ARG A 197 -7.18 -1.62 25.79
C ARG A 197 -7.74 -3.04 25.93
N GLY A 198 -7.01 -4.07 25.47
CA GLY A 198 -7.47 -5.46 25.45
C GLY A 198 -8.69 -5.68 24.53
N LEU A 199 -8.83 -4.88 23.48
CA LEU A 199 -9.89 -4.98 22.47
C LEU A 199 -9.42 -5.80 21.28
N THR A 200 -10.31 -6.62 20.72
CA THR A 200 -10.02 -7.47 19.55
C THR A 200 -10.29 -6.77 18.23
N CYS A 201 -11.18 -5.78 18.22
CA CYS A 201 -11.51 -4.98 17.04
C CYS A 201 -12.12 -3.64 17.46
N GLY A 202 -12.14 -2.70 16.51
CA GLY A 202 -12.77 -1.38 16.67
C GLY A 202 -13.34 -0.88 15.36
N ALA A 203 -14.34 -0.02 15.44
CA ALA A 203 -14.84 0.71 14.28
C ALA A 203 -13.99 1.96 14.08
N VAL A 204 -13.43 2.14 12.88
CA VAL A 204 -12.68 3.35 12.53
C VAL A 204 -13.60 4.54 12.47
N THR A 205 -13.32 5.58 13.24
CA THR A 205 -14.09 6.83 13.28
C THR A 205 -13.42 7.96 12.51
N ALA A 206 -12.11 7.87 12.30
CA ALA A 206 -11.33 8.82 11.52
C ALA A 206 -10.08 8.15 10.96
N ILE A 207 -9.61 8.62 9.83
CA ILE A 207 -8.33 8.25 9.23
C ILE A 207 -7.45 9.49 9.24
N VAL A 208 -6.19 9.33 9.68
CA VAL A 208 -5.24 10.44 9.71
C VAL A 208 -4.88 10.87 8.29
N GLY A 209 -4.84 12.18 8.07
CA GLY A 209 -4.20 12.76 6.89
C GLY A 209 -2.69 12.82 7.09
N TYR A 210 -1.92 12.85 6.01
CA TYR A 210 -0.48 13.05 6.09
C TYR A 210 0.01 14.05 5.03
N ASP A 211 1.08 14.77 5.40
CA ASP A 211 1.85 15.61 4.50
C ASP A 211 3.28 15.06 4.40
N ARG A 212 3.81 14.98 3.20
CA ARG A 212 5.20 14.59 2.94
C ARG A 212 5.99 15.82 2.50
N LEU A 213 7.01 16.15 3.27
CA LEU A 213 7.89 17.29 2.99
C LEU A 213 9.26 16.80 2.50
N PHE A 214 9.77 17.45 1.46
CA PHE A 214 11.13 17.25 0.97
C PHE A 214 11.93 18.51 1.26
N LEU A 215 12.96 18.38 2.11
CA LEU A 215 13.82 19.47 2.50
C LEU A 215 15.22 19.28 1.89
N THR A 216 15.77 20.31 1.27
CA THR A 216 17.15 20.30 0.78
C THR A 216 17.95 21.38 1.49
N LEU A 217 19.00 20.96 2.19
CA LEU A 217 19.92 21.85 2.88
C LEU A 217 21.22 21.97 2.07
N HIS A 218 21.64 23.19 1.82
CA HIS A 218 22.87 23.48 1.06
C HIS A 218 23.95 24.00 2.00
N GLY A 219 25.01 23.23 2.16
CA GLY A 219 26.22 23.63 2.86
C GLY A 219 27.31 24.15 1.92
N GLU A 220 28.45 24.43 2.48
CA GLU A 220 29.66 24.86 1.77
C GLU A 220 30.84 23.93 2.05
N ALA A 221 31.44 23.43 0.97
CA ALA A 221 32.60 22.54 1.07
C ALA A 221 33.86 23.30 1.51
N ASN A 222 34.37 22.98 2.68
CA ASN A 222 35.57 23.57 3.24
C ASN A 222 36.39 22.51 3.98
N HIS A 223 37.66 22.84 4.28
CA HIS A 223 38.57 21.94 5.00
C HIS A 223 38.09 21.71 6.45
N ALA A 224 37.94 20.48 6.86
CA ALA A 224 37.39 20.12 8.16
C ALA A 224 38.20 20.64 9.36
N GLY A 225 39.55 20.67 9.28
CA GLY A 225 40.43 21.07 10.37
C GLY A 225 40.79 22.56 10.40
N THR A 226 40.69 23.28 9.27
CA THR A 226 41.13 24.68 9.19
C THR A 226 39.99 25.69 9.07
N THR A 227 38.80 25.26 8.76
CA THR A 227 37.60 26.11 8.68
C THR A 227 37.03 26.33 10.08
N SER A 228 37.11 27.54 10.60
CA SER A 228 36.54 27.86 11.91
C SER A 228 35.04 27.64 11.96
N MET A 229 34.49 27.25 13.12
CA MET A 229 33.06 27.03 13.30
C MET A 229 32.20 28.25 12.92
N ARG A 230 32.69 29.46 13.11
CA ARG A 230 31.98 30.71 12.75
C ARG A 230 31.80 30.89 11.23
N ARG A 231 32.66 30.27 10.42
CA ARG A 231 32.63 30.36 8.95
C ARG A 231 32.08 29.10 8.30
N ARG A 232 31.80 28.09 9.10
CA ARG A 232 31.31 26.79 8.61
C ARG A 232 29.83 26.89 8.25
N ARG A 233 29.50 26.38 7.08
CA ARG A 233 28.12 26.16 6.63
C ARG A 233 27.93 24.66 6.44
N ASP A 234 27.61 23.98 7.53
CA ASP A 234 27.52 22.52 7.62
C ASP A 234 26.06 22.08 7.49
N ALA A 235 25.70 21.55 6.33
CA ALA A 235 24.34 21.13 6.05
C ALA A 235 23.93 19.93 6.92
N LEU A 236 24.85 19.01 7.24
CA LEU A 236 24.54 17.86 8.08
C LEU A 236 24.24 18.27 9.54
N ALA A 237 24.98 19.22 10.07
CA ALA A 237 24.69 19.79 11.38
C ALA A 237 23.32 20.49 11.40
N ALA A 238 23.00 21.26 10.36
CA ALA A 238 21.68 21.88 10.22
C ALA A 238 20.56 20.84 10.06
N ALA A 239 20.80 19.74 9.35
CA ALA A 239 19.82 18.64 9.25
C ALA A 239 19.57 17.99 10.61
N ALA A 240 20.59 17.81 11.43
CA ALA A 240 20.41 17.28 12.78
C ALA A 240 19.54 18.21 13.66
N GLU A 241 19.69 19.52 13.54
CA GLU A 241 18.83 20.49 14.22
C GLU A 241 17.37 20.42 13.74
N VAL A 242 17.16 20.28 12.43
CA VAL A 242 15.81 20.08 11.85
C VAL A 242 15.18 18.80 12.36
N ILE A 243 15.91 17.68 12.36
CA ILE A 243 15.42 16.38 12.85
C ILE A 243 14.98 16.49 14.31
N LEU A 244 15.80 17.09 15.16
CA LEU A 244 15.46 17.31 16.57
C LEU A 244 14.27 18.24 16.73
N GLY A 245 14.21 19.33 15.96
CA GLY A 245 13.07 20.26 15.98
C GLY A 245 11.75 19.62 15.55
N VAL A 246 11.76 18.73 14.54
CA VAL A 246 10.59 17.95 14.12
C VAL A 246 10.12 17.03 15.26
N LYS A 247 11.07 16.36 15.94
CA LYS A 247 10.75 15.51 17.10
C LYS A 247 10.14 16.34 18.24
N GLU A 248 10.75 17.45 18.61
CA GLU A 248 10.28 18.33 19.69
C GLU A 248 8.88 18.88 19.40
N LEU A 249 8.59 19.25 18.15
CA LEU A 249 7.26 19.70 17.73
C LEU A 249 6.20 18.60 17.91
N ALA A 250 6.52 17.36 17.49
CA ALA A 250 5.60 16.25 17.63
C ALA A 250 5.38 15.82 19.09
N GLU A 251 6.41 15.92 19.94
CA GLU A 251 6.30 15.65 21.38
C GLU A 251 5.51 16.73 22.14
N ALA A 252 5.41 17.95 21.59
CA ALA A 252 4.69 19.06 22.22
C ALA A 252 3.19 19.12 21.88
N ASP A 253 2.72 18.33 20.91
CA ASP A 253 1.33 18.39 20.44
C ASP A 253 0.79 17.03 20.02
N ASP A 254 -0.03 16.42 20.85
CA ASP A 254 -0.62 15.08 20.64
C ASP A 254 -1.58 15.00 19.44
N ARG A 255 -1.86 16.11 18.74
CA ARG A 255 -2.77 16.13 17.59
C ARG A 255 -2.12 15.62 16.29
N PHE A 256 -0.81 15.47 16.25
CA PHE A 256 -0.10 14.93 15.09
C PHE A 256 1.15 14.16 15.50
N VAL A 257 1.61 13.32 14.60
CA VAL A 257 2.91 12.63 14.68
C VAL A 257 3.81 13.10 13.53
N ALA A 258 5.10 13.11 13.73
CA ALA A 258 6.06 13.46 12.70
C ALA A 258 7.30 12.58 12.75
N THR A 259 7.79 12.19 11.60
CA THR A 259 8.97 11.33 11.46
C THR A 259 9.83 11.80 10.29
N VAL A 260 11.13 11.83 10.48
CA VAL A 260 12.09 11.93 9.39
C VAL A 260 12.47 10.53 8.96
N GLY A 261 11.89 10.06 7.88
CA GLY A 261 12.02 8.65 7.41
C GLY A 261 13.23 8.42 6.52
N GLN A 262 13.81 9.48 5.94
CA GLN A 262 14.95 9.36 5.02
C GLN A 262 15.89 10.55 5.14
N LEU A 263 17.19 10.28 5.20
CA LEU A 263 18.26 11.28 5.15
C LEU A 263 19.32 10.85 4.13
N ASN A 264 19.54 11.68 3.11
CA ASN A 264 20.59 11.47 2.13
C ASN A 264 21.65 12.55 2.26
N VAL A 265 22.89 12.16 2.40
CA VAL A 265 24.04 13.05 2.56
C VAL A 265 24.97 12.91 1.35
N ALA A 266 25.33 14.02 0.71
CA ALA A 266 26.27 14.03 -0.39
C ALA A 266 27.28 15.16 -0.22
N PRO A 267 28.58 14.90 -0.46
CA PRO A 267 29.20 13.68 -0.96
C PRO A 267 29.44 12.62 0.12
N ASN A 268 29.02 12.81 1.38
CA ASN A 268 29.21 11.88 2.50
C ASN A 268 30.69 11.48 2.68
N ALA A 269 31.57 12.47 2.71
CA ALA A 269 33.02 12.30 2.76
C ALA A 269 33.57 12.64 4.16
N GLU A 270 34.40 11.76 4.69
CA GLU A 270 34.97 11.85 6.04
C GLU A 270 35.96 13.00 6.22
N ILE A 271 36.68 13.39 5.17
CA ILE A 271 37.71 14.45 5.23
C ILE A 271 37.77 15.27 3.93
N GLY A 272 37.77 16.60 4.05
CA GLY A 272 38.41 17.49 3.09
C GLY A 272 37.57 18.25 2.06
N ARG A 273 36.31 17.93 1.83
CA ARG A 273 35.37 18.74 1.05
C ARG A 273 33.95 18.33 1.38
N ALA A 274 33.37 18.93 2.38
CA ALA A 274 31.97 18.77 2.65
C ALA A 274 31.15 19.80 1.86
N SER A 275 30.63 19.44 0.71
CA SER A 275 29.43 20.06 0.19
C SER A 275 28.31 19.04 0.40
N CYS A 276 27.43 19.34 1.32
CA CYS A 276 26.27 18.48 1.52
C CYS A 276 25.14 18.96 0.62
N ARG A 277 24.75 18.15 -0.36
CA ARG A 277 23.42 18.21 -0.92
C ARG A 277 22.60 17.14 -0.22
N GLU A 278 21.71 17.54 0.63
CA GLU A 278 20.75 16.65 1.25
C GLU A 278 19.41 16.74 0.52
N ARG A 279 18.84 15.57 0.24
CA ARG A 279 17.40 15.44 0.00
C ARG A 279 16.83 14.68 1.19
N VAL A 280 16.06 15.35 1.98
CA VAL A 280 15.27 14.75 3.06
C VAL A 280 13.87 14.51 2.55
#